data_246d79b9a7e3723570c331797ff0442c
#
_entry.id   246d79b9a7e3723570c331797ff0442c
#
_cell.length_a   1.000
_cell.length_b   1.000
_cell.length_c   1.000
_cell.angle_alpha   90.00
_cell.angle_beta   90.00
_cell.angle_gamma   90.00
#
_symmetry.space_group_name_H-M   'P 1'
#
loop_
_entity.id
_entity.type
_entity.pdbx_description
1 polymer ?
#
loop_
_entity_poly.entity_id
_entity_poly.type
_entity_poly.pdbx_seq_one_letter_code
_entity_poly.pdbx_strand_id
1 'polypeptide(L)'
;MEKSKAKKGLPVFIGVAAVWMGTHFGPGVASGTQLNQYYVMFGLPGIFVTVIAMAFLGYALYCSMEFSRIYKAYDYQSWVVKLFGNKYVVILFDISFLVTILTAASGSMNAVAVLLEDNFGINYWLGVAIIIVCAMLLCAYGAKLVRAASSYMMFIVVGILLVIMVLVSASPDSLV
;
A
#
# COMPACT_ATOMS: atom_id res chain seq x y z
N MET A 1 39.06 17.49 -6.36
CA MET A 1 38.28 16.28 -6.67
C MET A 1 37.75 15.71 -5.34
N GLU A 2 36.61 16.16 -4.91
CA GLU A 2 35.99 15.77 -3.64
C GLU A 2 35.13 14.53 -3.89
N LYS A 3 35.59 13.39 -3.40
CA LYS A 3 34.82 12.13 -3.43
C LYS A 3 33.60 12.30 -2.51
N SER A 4 32.46 12.66 -3.09
CA SER A 4 31.15 12.56 -2.43
C SER A 4 31.01 11.16 -1.87
N LYS A 5 31.08 11.04 -0.53
CA LYS A 5 30.73 9.82 0.20
C LYS A 5 29.25 9.55 -0.04
N ALA A 6 28.93 8.71 -1.01
CA ALA A 6 27.59 8.18 -1.18
C ALA A 6 27.16 7.55 0.16
N LYS A 7 26.21 8.17 0.86
CA LYS A 7 25.53 7.55 1.99
C LYS A 7 25.01 6.21 1.48
N LYS A 8 25.45 5.10 2.08
CA LYS A 8 24.90 3.77 1.87
C LYS A 8 23.44 3.79 2.33
N GLY A 9 22.55 4.28 1.47
CA GLY A 9 21.11 4.10 1.63
C GLY A 9 20.75 2.63 1.44
N LEU A 10 19.62 2.22 1.97
CA LEU A 10 19.03 0.92 1.67
C LEU A 10 19.02 0.68 0.15
N PRO A 11 19.29 -0.55 -0.31
CA PRO A 11 19.19 -0.89 -1.73
C PRO A 11 17.86 -0.44 -2.32
N VAL A 12 17.87 0.11 -3.52
CA VAL A 12 16.70 0.70 -4.18
C VAL A 12 15.52 -0.28 -4.23
N PHE A 13 15.81 -1.59 -4.41
CA PHE A 13 14.77 -2.62 -4.45
C PHE A 13 14.02 -2.78 -3.12
N ILE A 14 14.69 -2.58 -1.98
CA ILE A 14 14.03 -2.62 -0.66
C ILE A 14 13.07 -1.44 -0.53
N GLY A 15 13.48 -0.25 -0.97
CA GLY A 15 12.60 0.93 -0.96
C GLY A 15 11.37 0.75 -1.84
N VAL A 16 11.52 0.18 -3.03
CA VAL A 16 10.40 -0.12 -3.94
C VAL A 16 9.47 -1.17 -3.34
N ALA A 17 10.03 -2.26 -2.81
CA ALA A 17 9.25 -3.30 -2.14
C ALA A 17 8.47 -2.76 -0.93
N ALA A 18 9.10 -1.90 -0.13
CA ALA A 18 8.46 -1.27 1.03
C ALA A 18 7.28 -0.38 0.64
N VAL A 19 7.42 0.43 -0.40
CA VAL A 19 6.33 1.26 -0.93
C VAL A 19 5.20 0.38 -1.46
N TRP A 20 5.51 -0.65 -2.23
CA TRP A 20 4.51 -1.57 -2.76
C TRP A 20 3.76 -2.30 -1.66
N MET A 21 4.47 -2.81 -0.65
CA MET A 21 3.86 -3.44 0.52
C MET A 21 2.99 -2.46 1.30
N GLY A 22 3.46 -1.22 1.52
CA GLY A 22 2.70 -0.17 2.19
C GLY A 22 1.41 0.20 1.48
N THR A 23 1.40 0.19 0.14
CA THR A 23 0.16 0.43 -0.64
C THR A 23 -0.82 -0.73 -0.57
N HIS A 24 -0.35 -1.95 -0.31
CA HIS A 24 -1.19 -3.14 -0.10
C HIS A 24 -1.91 -3.12 1.24
N PHE A 25 -1.26 -2.56 2.28
CA PHE A 25 -1.85 -2.37 3.60
C PHE A 25 -2.77 -1.14 3.63
N GLY A 26 -3.81 -1.18 2.79
CA GLY A 26 -4.85 -0.16 2.75
C GLY A 26 -5.84 -0.26 3.91
N PRO A 27 -6.87 0.60 3.94
CA PRO A 27 -7.87 0.65 5.01
C PRO A 27 -8.62 -0.67 5.20
N GLY A 28 -8.79 -1.46 4.15
CA GLY A 28 -9.42 -2.78 4.22
C GLY A 28 -8.61 -3.81 5.02
N VAL A 29 -7.28 -3.77 4.94
CA VAL A 29 -6.39 -4.61 5.76
C VAL A 29 -6.33 -4.07 7.18
N ALA A 30 -6.21 -2.75 7.35
CA ALA A 30 -6.15 -2.12 8.67
C ALA A 30 -7.41 -2.35 9.51
N SER A 31 -8.60 -2.39 8.88
CA SER A 31 -9.87 -2.71 9.55
C SER A 31 -10.10 -4.22 9.75
N GLY A 32 -9.23 -5.08 9.23
CA GLY A 32 -9.40 -6.53 9.24
C GLY A 32 -10.47 -7.06 8.27
N THR A 33 -11.30 -6.20 7.68
CA THR A 33 -12.39 -6.59 6.79
C THR A 33 -11.90 -7.38 5.58
N GLN A 34 -10.81 -6.90 4.97
CA GLN A 34 -10.21 -7.54 3.80
C GLN A 34 -9.60 -8.90 4.15
N LEU A 35 -8.95 -8.99 5.32
CA LEU A 35 -8.40 -10.24 5.82
C LEU A 35 -9.49 -11.29 6.08
N ASN A 36 -10.59 -10.86 6.69
CA ASN A 36 -11.71 -11.76 6.97
C ASN A 36 -12.37 -12.23 5.67
N GLN A 37 -12.74 -11.33 4.77
CA GLN A 37 -13.49 -11.65 3.56
C GLN A 37 -12.71 -12.45 2.52
N TYR A 38 -11.39 -12.21 2.38
CA TYR A 38 -10.61 -12.84 1.32
C TYR A 38 -9.78 -14.03 1.79
N TYR A 39 -9.51 -14.14 3.10
CA TYR A 39 -8.62 -15.17 3.62
C TYR A 39 -9.29 -16.06 4.67
N VAL A 40 -9.81 -15.46 5.74
CA VAL A 40 -10.33 -16.22 6.89
C VAL A 40 -11.58 -17.02 6.53
N MET A 41 -12.50 -16.45 5.74
CA MET A 41 -13.73 -17.13 5.31
C MET A 41 -13.48 -18.43 4.52
N PHE A 42 -12.32 -18.54 3.86
CA PHE A 42 -11.99 -19.73 3.07
C PHE A 42 -11.24 -20.79 3.85
N GLY A 43 -10.90 -20.53 5.12
CA GLY A 43 -10.14 -21.49 5.95
C GLY A 43 -8.79 -21.87 5.35
N LEU A 44 -8.38 -23.14 5.51
CA LEU A 44 -7.10 -23.65 4.98
C LEU A 44 -6.89 -23.43 3.47
N PRO A 45 -7.86 -23.64 2.58
CA PRO A 45 -7.73 -23.29 1.16
C PRO A 45 -7.38 -21.83 0.91
N GLY A 46 -7.80 -20.90 1.77
CA GLY A 46 -7.51 -19.48 1.67
C GLY A 46 -6.01 -19.18 1.64
N ILE A 47 -5.19 -19.93 2.35
CA ILE A 47 -3.72 -19.77 2.36
C ILE A 47 -3.15 -20.03 0.96
N PHE A 48 -3.57 -21.10 0.31
CA PHE A 48 -3.08 -21.45 -1.03
C PHE A 48 -3.52 -20.43 -2.07
N VAL A 49 -4.80 -20.01 -2.01
CA VAL A 49 -5.34 -18.98 -2.92
C VAL A 49 -4.57 -17.67 -2.76
N THR A 50 -4.26 -17.27 -1.53
CA THR A 50 -3.47 -16.07 -1.25
C THR A 50 -2.08 -16.13 -1.86
N VAL A 51 -1.37 -17.25 -1.66
CA VAL A 51 -0.01 -17.44 -2.21
C VAL A 51 -0.04 -17.38 -3.73
N ILE A 52 -1.00 -18.04 -4.36
CA ILE A 52 -1.17 -18.03 -5.83
C ILE A 52 -1.48 -16.62 -6.33
N ALA A 53 -2.41 -15.91 -5.68
CA ALA A 53 -2.79 -14.54 -6.04
C ALA A 53 -1.59 -13.58 -5.94
N MET A 54 -0.82 -13.66 -4.84
CA MET A 54 0.37 -12.84 -4.65
C MET A 54 1.49 -13.18 -5.62
N ALA A 55 1.67 -14.46 -5.96
CA ALA A 55 2.64 -14.88 -6.98
C ALA A 55 2.25 -14.34 -8.37
N PHE A 56 0.96 -14.41 -8.73
CA PHE A 56 0.45 -13.86 -9.98
C PHE A 56 0.62 -12.34 -10.06
N LEU A 57 0.31 -11.64 -8.98
CA LEU A 57 0.49 -10.19 -8.88
C LEU A 57 1.97 -9.81 -8.98
N GLY A 58 2.86 -10.54 -8.30
CA GLY A 58 4.30 -10.33 -8.39
C GLY A 58 4.84 -10.55 -9.81
N TYR A 59 4.33 -11.57 -10.51
CA TYR A 59 4.67 -11.83 -11.90
C TYR A 59 4.18 -10.70 -12.84
N ALA A 60 2.96 -10.21 -12.64
CA ALA A 60 2.42 -9.10 -13.42
C ALA A 60 3.24 -7.81 -13.24
N LEU A 61 3.66 -7.52 -12.00
CA LEU A 61 4.56 -6.40 -11.71
C LEU A 61 5.94 -6.57 -12.36
N TYR A 62 6.49 -7.77 -12.30
CA TYR A 62 7.75 -8.07 -12.97
C TYR A 62 7.66 -7.82 -14.48
N CYS A 63 6.60 -8.32 -15.13
CA CYS A 63 6.35 -8.08 -16.55
C CYS A 63 6.20 -6.58 -16.87
N SER A 64 5.51 -5.83 -16.02
CA SER A 64 5.33 -4.39 -16.17
C SER A 64 6.66 -3.62 -16.06
N MET A 65 7.51 -3.99 -15.10
CA MET A 65 8.84 -3.40 -14.95
C MET A 65 9.76 -3.74 -16.12
N GLU A 66 9.73 -4.98 -16.59
CA GLU A 66 10.52 -5.41 -17.73
C GLU A 66 10.06 -4.72 -19.03
N PHE A 67 8.75 -4.58 -19.22
CA PHE A 67 8.19 -3.79 -20.31
C PHE A 67 8.69 -2.33 -20.26
N SER A 68 8.65 -1.70 -19.09
CA SER A 68 9.15 -0.33 -18.90
C SER A 68 10.63 -0.21 -19.26
N ARG A 69 11.43 -1.22 -18.93
CA ARG A 69 12.86 -1.27 -19.21
C ARG A 69 13.14 -1.41 -20.71
N ILE A 70 12.45 -2.33 -21.38
CA ILE A 70 12.64 -2.64 -22.81
C ILE A 70 12.22 -1.45 -23.66
N TYR A 71 11.03 -0.91 -23.40
CA TYR A 71 10.44 0.17 -24.19
C TYR A 71 10.83 1.57 -23.72
N LYS A 72 11.67 1.68 -22.64
CA LYS A 72 12.07 2.94 -22.02
C LYS A 72 10.87 3.83 -21.68
N ALA A 73 9.79 3.22 -21.19
CA ALA A 73 8.56 3.88 -20.79
C ALA A 73 8.57 4.06 -19.26
N TYR A 74 9.20 5.13 -18.79
CA TYR A 74 9.38 5.39 -17.36
C TYR A 74 8.29 6.29 -16.75
N ASP A 75 7.42 6.83 -17.58
CA ASP A 75 6.24 7.56 -17.17
C ASP A 75 4.98 6.78 -17.54
N TYR A 76 3.94 6.97 -16.75
CA TYR A 76 2.67 6.28 -16.87
C TYR A 76 2.02 6.44 -18.26
N GLN A 77 2.00 7.66 -18.80
CA GLN A 77 1.38 7.92 -20.11
C GLN A 77 2.10 7.21 -21.24
N SER A 78 3.43 7.29 -21.29
CA SER A 78 4.26 6.58 -22.26
C SER A 78 4.07 5.07 -22.16
N TRP A 79 3.95 4.55 -20.94
CA TRP A 79 3.71 3.13 -20.69
C TRP A 79 2.39 2.66 -21.30
N VAL A 80 1.29 3.36 -21.02
CA VAL A 80 -0.04 3.05 -21.54
C VAL A 80 -0.08 3.18 -23.06
N VAL A 81 0.49 4.26 -23.62
CA VAL A 81 0.50 4.47 -25.08
C VAL A 81 1.29 3.37 -25.79
N LYS A 82 2.44 2.96 -25.24
CA LYS A 82 3.25 1.90 -25.84
C LYS A 82 2.62 0.53 -25.74
N LEU A 83 1.85 0.28 -24.67
CA LEU A 83 1.17 -0.99 -24.47
C LEU A 83 -0.04 -1.15 -25.43
N PHE A 84 -0.85 -0.09 -25.58
CA PHE A 84 -2.10 -0.15 -26.32
C PHE A 84 -2.04 0.45 -27.73
N GLY A 85 -0.96 1.16 -28.06
CA GLY A 85 -0.79 1.81 -29.36
C GLY A 85 -1.73 3.01 -29.61
N ASN A 86 -2.54 3.40 -28.62
CA ASN A 86 -3.55 4.45 -28.78
C ASN A 86 -3.56 5.40 -27.60
N LYS A 87 -3.37 6.70 -27.87
CA LYS A 87 -3.36 7.76 -26.85
C LYS A 87 -4.73 7.98 -26.16
N TYR A 88 -5.83 7.64 -26.80
CA TYR A 88 -7.16 7.79 -26.21
C TYR A 88 -7.41 6.83 -25.05
N VAL A 89 -6.70 5.70 -25.03
CA VAL A 89 -6.76 4.75 -23.92
C VAL A 89 -6.21 5.35 -22.63
N VAL A 90 -5.27 6.31 -22.73
CA VAL A 90 -4.74 7.03 -21.57
C VAL A 90 -5.86 7.71 -20.79
N ILE A 91 -6.81 8.36 -21.49
CA ILE A 91 -7.94 9.06 -20.84
C ILE A 91 -8.79 8.08 -20.01
N LEU A 92 -9.04 6.88 -20.57
CA LEU A 92 -9.80 5.85 -19.85
C LEU A 92 -9.07 5.39 -18.57
N PHE A 93 -7.76 5.21 -18.69
CA PHE A 93 -6.92 4.87 -17.53
C PHE A 93 -6.84 6.01 -16.52
N ASP A 94 -6.76 7.27 -16.96
CA ASP A 94 -6.73 8.45 -16.08
C ASP A 94 -8.03 8.56 -15.29
N ILE A 95 -9.19 8.35 -15.93
CA ILE A 95 -10.49 8.33 -15.25
C ILE A 95 -10.54 7.19 -14.22
N SER A 96 -10.15 5.98 -14.61
CA SER A 96 -10.11 4.83 -13.71
C SER A 96 -9.19 5.07 -12.51
N PHE A 97 -8.03 5.65 -12.75
CA PHE A 97 -7.06 5.99 -11.71
C PHE A 97 -7.58 7.06 -10.75
N LEU A 98 -8.24 8.10 -11.28
CA LEU A 98 -8.87 9.15 -10.48
C LEU A 98 -9.94 8.56 -9.55
N VAL A 99 -10.84 7.73 -10.09
CA VAL A 99 -11.88 7.05 -9.30
C VAL A 99 -11.25 6.18 -8.21
N THR A 100 -10.22 5.43 -8.55
CA THR A 100 -9.50 4.56 -7.60
C THR A 100 -8.86 5.37 -6.47
N ILE A 101 -8.18 6.48 -6.79
CA ILE A 101 -7.57 7.35 -5.77
C ILE A 101 -8.63 7.96 -4.86
N LEU A 102 -9.72 8.48 -5.40
CA LEU A 102 -10.79 9.08 -4.61
C LEU A 102 -11.43 8.04 -3.67
N THR A 103 -11.69 6.83 -4.16
CA THR A 103 -12.25 5.74 -3.36
C THR A 103 -11.28 5.31 -2.26
N ALA A 104 -10.00 5.14 -2.58
CA ALA A 104 -8.98 4.75 -1.61
C ALA A 104 -8.76 5.84 -0.55
N ALA A 105 -8.73 7.11 -0.95
CA ALA A 105 -8.58 8.23 -0.02
C ALA A 105 -9.77 8.34 0.94
N SER A 106 -11.01 8.29 0.40
CA SER A 106 -12.21 8.35 1.23
C SER A 106 -12.31 7.15 2.19
N GLY A 107 -12.01 5.95 1.72
CA GLY A 107 -11.98 4.75 2.55
C GLY A 107 -10.94 4.83 3.67
N SER A 108 -9.76 5.37 3.38
CA SER A 108 -8.71 5.57 4.39
C SER A 108 -9.11 6.60 5.44
N MET A 109 -9.68 7.72 5.02
CA MET A 109 -10.16 8.76 5.93
C MET A 109 -11.28 8.25 6.83
N ASN A 110 -12.24 7.52 6.26
CA ASN A 110 -13.32 6.91 7.02
C ASN A 110 -12.79 5.92 8.06
N ALA A 111 -11.91 5.00 7.67
CA ALA A 111 -11.36 4.00 8.59
C ALA A 111 -10.65 4.64 9.79
N VAL A 112 -9.82 5.67 9.57
CA VAL A 112 -9.11 6.35 10.67
C VAL A 112 -10.07 7.19 11.50
N ALA A 113 -11.06 7.86 10.91
CA ALA A 113 -12.05 8.64 11.66
C ALA A 113 -12.88 7.76 12.60
N VAL A 114 -13.33 6.59 12.13
CA VAL A 114 -14.02 5.60 12.97
C VAL A 114 -13.12 5.08 14.09
N LEU A 115 -11.86 4.76 13.81
CA LEU A 115 -10.91 4.35 14.84
C LEU A 115 -10.67 5.42 15.92
N LEU A 116 -10.64 6.71 15.54
CA LEU A 116 -10.53 7.82 16.47
C LEU A 116 -11.79 7.99 17.34
N GLU A 117 -12.96 7.79 16.74
CA GLU A 117 -14.24 7.82 17.44
C GLU A 117 -14.33 6.68 18.45
N ASP A 118 -14.07 5.44 18.02
CA ASP A 118 -14.21 4.23 18.85
C ASP A 118 -13.21 4.17 20.02
N ASN A 119 -11.96 4.60 19.81
CA ASN A 119 -10.91 4.45 20.81
C ASN A 119 -10.71 5.70 21.68
N PHE A 120 -10.97 6.89 21.15
CA PHE A 120 -10.70 8.15 21.85
C PHE A 120 -11.96 8.99 22.11
N GLY A 121 -13.15 8.56 21.62
CA GLY A 121 -14.38 9.31 21.76
C GLY A 121 -14.38 10.63 20.98
N ILE A 122 -13.51 10.78 20.00
CA ILE A 122 -13.42 11.98 19.16
C ILE A 122 -14.56 11.94 18.16
N ASN A 123 -15.31 13.05 18.06
CA ASN A 123 -16.38 13.14 17.07
C ASN A 123 -15.86 12.81 15.65
N TYR A 124 -16.59 11.98 14.92
CA TYR A 124 -16.24 11.51 13.57
C TYR A 124 -15.78 12.65 12.63
N TRP A 125 -16.54 13.74 12.57
CA TRP A 125 -16.24 14.88 11.69
C TRP A 125 -14.94 15.59 12.07
N LEU A 126 -14.64 15.66 13.36
CA LEU A 126 -13.40 16.22 13.87
C LEU A 126 -12.22 15.29 13.53
N GLY A 127 -12.42 13.97 13.61
CA GLY A 127 -11.46 12.98 13.14
C GLY A 127 -11.13 13.15 11.65
N VAL A 128 -12.14 13.28 10.80
CA VAL A 128 -11.96 13.54 9.37
C VAL A 128 -11.18 14.83 9.13
N ALA A 129 -11.51 15.92 9.82
CA ALA A 129 -10.80 17.20 9.68
C ALA A 129 -9.32 17.09 10.05
N ILE A 130 -8.99 16.39 11.14
CA ILE A 130 -7.60 16.16 11.58
C ILE A 130 -6.83 15.40 10.50
N ILE A 131 -7.41 14.36 9.92
CA ILE A 131 -6.76 13.54 8.90
C ILE A 131 -6.51 14.36 7.63
N ILE A 132 -7.48 15.16 7.19
CA ILE A 132 -7.33 16.04 6.02
C ILE A 132 -6.18 17.03 6.24
N VAL A 133 -6.10 17.66 7.42
CA VAL A 133 -5.02 18.61 7.75
C VAL A 133 -3.67 17.89 7.76
N CYS A 134 -3.57 16.72 8.38
CA CYS A 134 -2.35 15.89 8.39
C CYS A 134 -1.92 15.50 6.96
N ALA A 135 -2.87 15.07 6.12
CA ALA A 135 -2.60 14.70 4.74
C ALA A 135 -2.11 15.90 3.92
N MET A 136 -2.75 17.07 4.08
CA MET A 136 -2.30 18.32 3.42
C MET A 136 -0.89 18.72 3.85
N LEU A 137 -0.58 18.65 5.14
CA LEU A 137 0.77 18.93 5.65
C LEU A 137 1.80 17.95 5.07
N LEU A 138 1.51 16.66 5.07
CA LEU A 138 2.39 15.65 4.46
C LEU A 138 2.61 15.92 2.97
N CYS A 139 1.57 16.27 2.23
CA CYS A 139 1.69 16.62 0.82
C CYS A 139 2.51 17.91 0.60
N ALA A 140 2.37 18.90 1.47
CA ALA A 140 3.13 20.15 1.40
C ALA A 140 4.64 19.93 1.60
N TYR A 141 5.02 19.01 2.46
CA TYR A 141 6.43 18.63 2.69
C TYR A 141 7.04 17.77 1.55
N GLY A 142 6.24 17.33 0.61
CA GLY A 142 6.66 16.68 -0.63
C GLY A 142 6.88 15.17 -0.54
N ALA A 143 6.94 14.55 -1.72
CA ALA A 143 6.98 13.10 -1.91
C ALA A 143 8.15 12.36 -1.21
N LYS A 144 9.23 13.05 -0.87
CA LYS A 144 10.36 12.44 -0.15
C LYS A 144 10.00 12.08 1.29
N LEU A 145 9.29 12.99 1.97
CA LEU A 145 8.85 12.76 3.35
C LEU A 145 7.77 11.68 3.41
N VAL A 146 6.80 11.74 2.50
CA VAL A 146 5.75 10.72 2.40
C VAL A 146 6.34 9.32 2.20
N ARG A 147 7.31 9.16 1.28
CA ARG A 147 8.00 7.88 1.07
C ARG A 147 8.76 7.40 2.30
N ALA A 148 9.48 8.30 2.95
CA ALA A 148 10.23 7.94 4.15
C ALA A 148 9.28 7.51 5.28
N ALA A 149 8.24 8.30 5.55
CA ALA A 149 7.22 7.99 6.55
C ALA A 149 6.54 6.63 6.27
N SER A 150 6.09 6.40 5.03
CA SER A 150 5.46 5.15 4.63
C SER A 150 6.39 3.94 4.81
N SER A 151 7.68 4.09 4.48
CA SER A 151 8.65 3.01 4.67
C SER A 151 8.87 2.67 6.15
N TYR A 152 9.01 3.68 7.01
CA TYR A 152 9.15 3.46 8.46
C TYR A 152 7.90 2.81 9.06
N MET A 153 6.72 3.33 8.72
CA MET A 153 5.44 2.76 9.18
C MET A 153 5.28 1.31 8.77
N MET A 154 5.67 0.96 7.55
CA MET A 154 5.60 -0.42 7.07
C MET A 154 6.48 -1.36 7.91
N PHE A 155 7.72 -0.98 8.25
CA PHE A 155 8.56 -1.81 9.10
C PHE A 155 7.97 -2.00 10.51
N ILE A 156 7.35 -0.94 11.06
CA ILE A 156 6.65 -1.01 12.35
C ILE A 156 5.46 -1.99 12.26
N VAL A 157 4.63 -1.87 11.23
CA VAL A 157 3.46 -2.75 11.03
C VAL A 157 3.88 -4.21 10.87
N VAL A 158 4.89 -4.49 10.04
CA VAL A 158 5.42 -5.85 9.87
C VAL A 158 5.97 -6.40 11.18
N GLY A 159 6.70 -5.57 11.94
CA GLY A 159 7.22 -5.97 13.26
C GLY A 159 6.11 -6.32 14.23
N ILE A 160 5.06 -5.51 14.32
CA ILE A 160 3.89 -5.77 15.17
C ILE A 160 3.18 -7.05 14.74
N LEU A 161 2.95 -7.25 13.44
CA LEU A 161 2.30 -8.46 12.93
C LEU A 161 3.11 -9.73 13.23
N LEU A 162 4.44 -9.67 13.13
CA LEU A 162 5.30 -10.80 13.51
C LEU A 162 5.19 -11.11 15.01
N VAL A 163 5.18 -10.08 15.86
CA VAL A 163 5.01 -10.27 17.31
C VAL A 163 3.65 -10.89 17.62
N ILE A 164 2.57 -10.39 17.01
CA ILE A 164 1.22 -10.95 17.20
C ILE A 164 1.20 -12.41 16.74
N MET A 165 1.77 -12.71 15.58
CA MET A 165 1.83 -14.09 15.05
C MET A 165 2.54 -15.05 16.01
N VAL A 166 3.67 -14.61 16.59
CA VAL A 166 4.41 -15.42 17.59
C VAL A 166 3.60 -15.59 18.87
N LEU A 167 2.97 -14.53 19.37
CA LEU A 167 2.17 -14.60 20.59
C LEU A 167 0.95 -15.51 20.41
N VAL A 168 0.26 -15.41 19.30
CA VAL A 168 -0.90 -16.26 19.00
C VAL A 168 -0.47 -17.72 18.84
N SER A 169 0.64 -17.99 18.14
CA SER A 169 1.14 -19.35 17.99
C SER A 169 1.66 -19.98 19.29
N ALA A 170 2.05 -19.17 20.27
CA ALA A 170 2.53 -19.61 21.56
C ALA A 170 1.39 -19.78 22.59
N SER A 171 0.18 -19.30 22.33
CA SER A 171 -0.95 -19.48 23.23
C SER A 171 -1.63 -20.83 23.01
N PRO A 172 -1.79 -21.67 24.07
CA PRO A 172 -2.36 -23.02 23.96
C PRO A 172 -3.80 -23.06 23.47
N ASP A 173 -4.54 -21.98 23.65
CA ASP A 173 -5.97 -21.85 23.34
C ASP A 173 -6.29 -21.42 21.89
N SER A 174 -5.27 -21.26 21.04
CA SER A 174 -5.45 -20.75 19.67
C SER A 174 -5.87 -21.81 18.64
N LEU A 175 -6.05 -23.07 19.07
CA LEU A 175 -6.38 -24.21 18.20
C LEU A 175 -7.75 -24.82 18.47
N VAL A 176 -8.62 -24.18 19.26
CA VAL A 176 -10.00 -24.65 19.51
C VAL A 176 -11.00 -23.83 18.73
#